data_c2d2cea21d804ad368f9fd8bf18d9a05
#
_entry.id   c2d2cea21d804ad368f9fd8bf18d9a05
#
_cell.length_a   1.000
_cell.length_b   1.000
_cell.length_c   1.000
_cell.angle_alpha   90.00
_cell.angle_beta   90.00
_cell.angle_gamma   90.00
#
_symmetry.space_group_name_H-M   'P 1'
#
loop_
_entity.id
_entity.type
_entity.pdbx_description
1 polymer ?
#
loop_
_entity_poly.entity_id
_entity_poly.type
_entity_poly.pdbx_seq_one_letter_code
_entity_poly.pdbx_strand_id
1 'polypeptide(L)'
;MNNILDYVKPLVDTIYKREPDYDNDIVVQPNEILIKETGRFSRVYVITLTENGLFNIVINFDDSIMEFERETIEQVVDFVLE
;
A
#
# COMPACT_ATOMS: atom_id res chain seq x y z
N MET A 1 -14.72 12.59 -8.10
CA MET A 1 -13.53 11.92 -8.64
C MET A 1 -12.85 11.14 -7.53
N ASN A 2 -12.44 9.91 -7.86
CA ASN A 2 -11.76 9.09 -6.87
C ASN A 2 -10.28 9.46 -6.80
N ASN A 3 -9.80 9.60 -5.59
CA ASN A 3 -8.40 9.89 -5.31
C ASN A 3 -7.91 8.80 -4.35
N ILE A 4 -6.63 8.49 -4.42
CA ILE A 4 -6.06 7.50 -3.50
C ILE A 4 -6.31 7.87 -2.03
N LEU A 5 -6.42 9.15 -1.73
CA LEU A 5 -6.68 9.61 -0.37
C LEU A 5 -8.04 9.15 0.17
N ASP A 6 -8.99 8.87 -0.70
CA ASP A 6 -10.30 8.32 -0.30
C ASP A 6 -10.18 6.91 0.25
N TYR A 7 -9.08 6.24 0.00
CA TYR A 7 -8.86 4.85 0.38
C TYR A 7 -7.90 4.69 1.57
N VAL A 8 -7.38 5.81 2.11
CA VAL A 8 -6.46 5.75 3.26
C VAL A 8 -7.11 5.05 4.44
N LYS A 9 -8.30 5.50 4.83
CA LYS A 9 -8.99 4.91 5.98
C LYS A 9 -9.34 3.43 5.76
N PRO A 10 -9.97 3.05 4.65
CA PRO A 10 -10.25 1.63 4.41
C PRO A 10 -8.99 0.77 4.40
N LEU A 11 -7.91 1.28 3.80
CA LEU A 11 -6.66 0.54 3.74
C LEU A 11 -6.07 0.32 5.13
N VAL A 12 -5.95 1.39 5.90
CA VAL A 12 -5.39 1.32 7.24
C VAL A 12 -6.24 0.46 8.16
N ASP A 13 -7.57 0.66 8.13
CA ASP A 13 -8.49 -0.13 8.95
C ASP A 13 -8.40 -1.62 8.62
N THR A 14 -8.29 -1.97 7.34
CA THR A 14 -8.18 -3.37 6.93
C THR A 14 -6.85 -3.98 7.37
N ILE A 15 -5.76 -3.24 7.26
CA ILE A 15 -4.46 -3.71 7.71
C ILE A 15 -4.50 -4.04 9.20
N TYR A 16 -4.98 -3.11 10.03
CA TYR A 16 -4.99 -3.30 11.48
C TYR A 16 -6.04 -4.31 11.93
N LYS A 17 -7.08 -4.52 11.14
CA LYS A 17 -8.06 -5.56 11.43
C LYS A 17 -7.44 -6.96 11.29
N ARG A 18 -6.58 -7.14 10.29
CA ARG A 18 -5.92 -8.41 10.05
C ARG A 18 -4.67 -8.60 10.89
N GLU A 19 -3.95 -7.51 11.13
CA GLU A 19 -2.68 -7.50 11.86
C GLU A 19 -2.71 -6.39 12.89
N PRO A 20 -3.32 -6.63 14.07
CA PRO A 20 -3.39 -5.58 15.10
C PRO A 20 -2.03 -5.05 15.55
N ASP A 21 -1.00 -5.87 15.41
CA ASP A 21 0.37 -5.50 15.81
C ASP A 21 1.19 -4.94 14.65
N TYR A 22 0.53 -4.57 13.56
CA TYR A 22 1.24 -4.04 12.38
C TYR A 22 2.06 -2.81 12.78
N ASP A 23 3.33 -2.81 12.44
CA ASP A 23 4.31 -1.86 12.95
C ASP A 23 5.10 -1.13 11.87
N ASN A 24 4.64 -1.19 10.63
CA ASN A 24 5.31 -0.48 9.55
C ASN A 24 4.79 0.93 9.41
N ASP A 25 5.64 1.85 8.94
CA ASP A 25 5.25 3.25 8.78
C ASP A 25 4.34 3.43 7.57
N ILE A 26 3.22 4.10 7.78
CA ILE A 26 2.30 4.46 6.70
C ILE A 26 2.35 5.98 6.54
N VAL A 27 2.78 6.43 5.37
CA VAL A 27 2.93 7.86 5.07
C VAL A 27 1.95 8.22 3.97
N VAL A 28 1.11 9.21 4.22
CA VAL A 28 0.12 9.66 3.26
C VAL A 28 0.63 10.91 2.55
N GLN A 29 0.70 10.86 1.23
CA GLN A 29 1.11 11.97 0.38
C GLN A 29 -0.04 12.34 -0.56
N PRO A 30 -0.02 13.51 -1.22
CA PRO A 30 -1.17 13.98 -2.00
C PRO A 30 -1.70 13.01 -3.05
N ASN A 31 -0.82 12.22 -3.68
CA ASN A 31 -1.22 11.32 -4.75
C ASN A 31 -0.81 9.88 -4.52
N GLU A 32 -0.34 9.55 -3.33
CA GLU A 32 0.15 8.20 -3.06
C GLU A 32 0.15 7.87 -1.58
N ILE A 33 0.11 6.58 -1.28
CA ILE A 33 0.27 6.09 0.09
C ILE A 33 1.55 5.26 0.09
N LEU A 34 2.46 5.60 1.00
CA LEU A 34 3.71 4.86 1.17
C LEU A 34 3.60 3.97 2.40
N ILE A 35 4.04 2.73 2.26
CA ILE A 35 4.19 1.84 3.40
C ILE A 35 5.66 1.44 3.46
N LYS A 36 6.34 1.87 4.52
CA LYS A 36 7.77 1.61 4.70
C LYS A 36 7.96 0.54 5.75
N GLU A 37 8.52 -0.59 5.34
CA GLU A 37 8.83 -1.64 6.30
C GLU A 37 10.01 -1.23 7.15
N THR A 38 9.89 -1.43 8.46
CA THR A 38 10.92 -1.07 9.42
C THR A 38 11.81 -2.24 9.79
N GLY A 39 11.56 -3.39 9.22
CA GLY A 39 12.28 -4.59 9.55
C GLY A 39 13.52 -4.82 8.69
N ARG A 40 13.91 -6.07 8.64
CA ARG A 40 15.14 -6.54 8.03
C ARG A 40 15.22 -6.26 6.52
N PHE A 41 14.09 -6.28 5.84
CA PHE A 41 14.07 -6.15 4.39
C PHE A 41 13.82 -4.74 3.90
N SER A 42 13.24 -3.89 4.73
CA SER A 42 13.04 -2.46 4.43
C SER A 42 12.40 -2.17 3.06
N ARG A 43 11.41 -2.98 2.69
CA ARG A 43 10.69 -2.74 1.44
C ARG A 43 9.83 -1.49 1.57
N VAL A 44 9.70 -0.75 0.47
CA VAL A 44 8.80 0.40 0.42
C VAL A 44 7.72 0.13 -0.63
N TYR A 45 6.48 0.17 -0.20
CA TYR A 45 5.33 0.02 -1.09
C TYR A 45 4.79 1.40 -1.40
N VAL A 46 4.64 1.70 -2.69
CA VAL A 46 4.02 2.95 -3.14
C VAL A 46 2.69 2.59 -3.78
N ILE A 47 1.60 3.02 -3.19
CA ILE A 47 0.25 2.69 -3.64
C ILE A 47 -0.38 3.92 -4.27
N THR A 48 -0.79 3.79 -5.52
CA THR A 48 -1.46 4.86 -6.26
C THR A 48 -2.74 4.33 -6.90
N LEU A 49 -3.58 5.23 -7.34
CA LEU A 49 -4.82 4.89 -8.03
C LEU A 49 -4.65 5.19 -9.51
N THR A 50 -4.94 4.21 -10.36
CA THR A 50 -4.84 4.40 -11.81
C THR A 50 -6.08 5.09 -12.37
N GLU A 51 -6.01 5.54 -13.61
CA GLU A 51 -7.15 6.15 -14.30
C GLU A 51 -8.33 5.20 -14.43
N ASN A 52 -8.06 3.91 -14.44
CA ASN A 52 -9.10 2.89 -14.57
C ASN A 52 -9.68 2.46 -13.23
N GLY A 53 -9.28 3.10 -12.14
CA GLY A 53 -9.79 2.76 -10.81
C GLY A 53 -9.11 1.57 -10.16
N LEU A 54 -7.98 1.13 -10.69
CA LEU A 54 -7.20 0.05 -10.10
C LEU A 54 -6.15 0.61 -9.15
N PHE A 55 -5.73 -0.23 -8.21
CA PHE A 55 -4.65 0.14 -7.31
C PHE A 55 -3.33 -0.35 -7.88
N ASN A 56 -2.41 0.58 -8.09
CA ASN A 56 -1.08 0.26 -8.57
C ASN A 56 -0.13 0.22 -7.38
N ILE A 57 0.62 -0.87 -7.25
CA ILE A 57 1.54 -1.08 -6.14
C ILE A 57 2.95 -1.21 -6.70
N VAL A 58 3.80 -0.27 -6.35
CA VAL A 58 5.22 -0.32 -6.73
C VAL A 58 6.01 -0.71 -5.48
N ILE A 59 6.80 -1.76 -5.58
CA ILE A 59 7.65 -2.20 -4.48
C ILE A 59 9.10 -1.87 -4.79
N ASN A 60 9.70 -1.07 -3.92
CA ASN A 60 11.13 -0.80 -3.98
C ASN A 60 11.83 -1.66 -2.93
N PHE A 61 12.69 -2.52 -3.37
CA PHE A 61 13.47 -3.38 -2.49
C PHE A 61 14.88 -3.49 -3.03
N ASP A 62 15.83 -3.03 -2.24
CA ASP A 62 17.24 -2.97 -2.62
C ASP A 62 17.36 -2.14 -3.91
N ASP A 63 17.93 -2.68 -4.97
CA ASP A 63 18.03 -2.00 -6.26
C ASP A 63 16.94 -2.45 -7.25
N SER A 64 15.94 -3.18 -6.76
CA SER A 64 14.89 -3.74 -7.60
C SER A 64 13.59 -2.96 -7.44
N ILE A 65 12.89 -2.81 -8.55
CA ILE A 65 11.56 -2.19 -8.57
C ILE A 65 10.61 -3.16 -9.24
N MET A 66 9.50 -3.47 -8.55
CA MET A 66 8.44 -4.33 -9.10
C MET A 66 7.13 -3.58 -9.05
N GLU A 67 6.27 -3.84 -10.03
CA GLU A 67 5.00 -3.15 -10.13
C GLU A 67 3.86 -4.14 -10.32
N PHE A 68 2.77 -3.92 -9.60
CA PHE A 68 1.59 -4.79 -9.62
C PHE A 68 0.33 -3.96 -9.60
N GLU A 69 -0.78 -4.54 -10.09
CA GLU A 69 -2.09 -3.91 -10.03
C GLU A 69 -3.07 -4.81 -9.30
N ARG A 70 -4.00 -4.21 -8.54
CA ARG A 70 -5.05 -4.93 -7.82
C ARG A 70 -6.35 -4.14 -7.92
N GLU A 71 -7.48 -4.83 -7.81
CA GLU A 71 -8.79 -4.23 -7.98
C GLU A 71 -9.41 -3.69 -6.70
N THR A 72 -9.12 -4.30 -5.57
CA THR A 72 -9.76 -3.96 -4.30
C THR A 72 -8.74 -3.69 -3.21
N ILE A 73 -9.20 -2.97 -2.18
CA ILE A 73 -8.37 -2.72 -0.99
C ILE A 73 -8.01 -4.04 -0.30
N GLU A 74 -8.93 -5.01 -0.24
CA GLU A 74 -8.64 -6.30 0.35
C GLU A 74 -7.47 -6.98 -0.36
N GLN A 75 -7.44 -6.90 -1.68
CA GLN A 75 -6.35 -7.49 -2.46
C GLN A 75 -5.04 -6.75 -2.23
N VAL A 76 -5.10 -5.42 -2.08
CA VAL A 76 -3.90 -4.63 -1.77
C VAL A 76 -3.35 -5.05 -0.41
N VAL A 77 -4.22 -5.21 0.59
CA VAL A 77 -3.81 -5.64 1.93
C VAL A 77 -3.25 -7.05 1.90
N ASP A 78 -3.87 -7.97 1.15
CA ASP A 78 -3.32 -9.32 0.96
C ASP A 78 -1.89 -9.25 0.46
N PHE A 79 -1.64 -8.36 -0.47
CA PHE A 79 -0.32 -8.19 -1.06
C PHE A 79 0.69 -7.64 -0.05
N VAL A 80 0.29 -6.63 0.69
CA VAL A 80 1.17 -5.95 1.65
C VAL A 80 1.51 -6.87 2.83
N LEU A 81 0.57 -7.70 3.26
CA LEU A 81 0.76 -8.56 4.44
C LEU A 81 1.37 -9.93 4.13
N GLU A 82 1.63 -10.22 2.88
CA GLU A 82 2.29 -11.47 2.51
C GLU A 82 3.68 -11.64 3.10
#